data_d848d1494754eb80ace8541cef17855c
#
_entry.id   d848d1494754eb80ace8541cef17855c
#
_cell.length_a   1.000
_cell.length_b   1.000
_cell.length_c   1.000
_cell.angle_alpha   90.00
_cell.angle_beta   90.00
_cell.angle_gamma   90.00
#
_symmetry.space_group_name_H-M   'P 1'
#
loop_
_entity.id
_entity.type
_entity.pdbx_description
1 polymer ?
#
loop_
_entity_poly.entity_id
_entity_poly.type
_entity_poly.pdbx_seq_one_letter_code
_entity_poly.pdbx_strand_id
1 'polypeptide(L)'
;MKILLIMSTLLAVGCGQKDRMKIASKPKDIKSTTSSQVQPERPEYAIKAPEFTLRTVQGDLFNLSDYKGKVVLLNFWGTWCGPCRREIPDFNKLYDKYQKDGLEIVGITITSGSPKNIFSFMKEWDIEYTVLTDIEDYETQRVTAYYGRAIGQPITGLPTTLIIDREGYIVKGYIGPRNEEIFYQDLKPYLSL
;
A
#
# COMPACT_ATOMS: atom_id res chain seq x y z
N MET A 1 -75.49 -8.91 13.68
CA MET A 1 -76.58 -9.77 13.28
C MET A 1 -75.98 -11.09 12.85
N LYS A 2 -76.18 -12.08 13.73
CA LYS A 2 -76.45 -13.50 13.45
C LYS A 2 -75.43 -14.20 12.55
N ILE A 3 -74.90 -15.34 12.80
CA ILE A 3 -75.20 -16.57 13.55
C ILE A 3 -74.08 -17.53 13.08
N LEU A 4 -73.38 -18.19 13.90
CA LEU A 4 -73.50 -19.51 14.55
C LEU A 4 -72.83 -20.67 13.81
N LEU A 5 -71.93 -21.30 14.54
CA LEU A 5 -71.82 -22.72 14.83
C LEU A 5 -71.71 -23.69 13.64
N ILE A 6 -70.87 -24.68 13.66
CA ILE A 6 -70.92 -25.93 14.46
C ILE A 6 -69.65 -26.72 14.29
N MET A 7 -69.01 -27.11 15.36
CA MET A 7 -68.44 -28.38 15.76
C MET A 7 -68.60 -29.58 14.78
N SER A 8 -67.56 -30.34 14.58
CA SER A 8 -67.61 -31.76 14.84
C SER A 8 -66.21 -32.41 14.95
N THR A 9 -66.06 -33.11 16.01
CA THR A 9 -64.97 -34.01 16.44
C THR A 9 -64.93 -35.27 15.57
N LEU A 10 -63.73 -35.83 15.35
CA LEU A 10 -63.54 -37.29 15.45
C LEU A 10 -62.08 -37.65 15.74
N LEU A 11 -61.89 -38.40 16.81
CA LEU A 11 -60.70 -39.12 17.19
C LEU A 11 -60.48 -40.32 16.25
N ALA A 12 -59.19 -40.57 15.90
CA ALA A 12 -58.72 -41.90 15.57
C ALA A 12 -57.32 -42.12 16.10
N VAL A 13 -57.25 -43.05 17.03
CA VAL A 13 -56.05 -43.62 17.61
C VAL A 13 -55.40 -44.57 16.59
N GLY A 14 -54.10 -44.47 16.34
CA GLY A 14 -53.35 -45.41 15.49
C GLY A 14 -51.88 -45.51 15.93
N CYS A 15 -51.60 -46.65 16.44
CA CYS A 15 -50.42 -47.19 17.11
C CYS A 15 -49.16 -47.18 16.25
N GLY A 16 -48.02 -46.81 16.82
CA GLY A 16 -46.75 -47.44 16.79
C GLY A 16 -45.93 -47.54 15.46
N GLN A 17 -44.85 -46.81 15.34
CA GLN A 17 -43.67 -47.38 14.72
C GLN A 17 -42.42 -46.66 15.25
N LYS A 18 -41.55 -47.43 15.89
CA LYS A 18 -40.17 -47.05 16.21
C LYS A 18 -39.41 -46.95 14.90
N ASP A 19 -39.01 -45.78 14.52
CA ASP A 19 -37.97 -45.62 13.50
C ASP A 19 -36.80 -44.80 14.01
N ARG A 20 -35.66 -45.43 13.81
CA ARG A 20 -34.30 -45.08 14.13
C ARG A 20 -34.00 -43.60 13.87
N MET A 21 -33.49 -42.96 14.89
CA MET A 21 -32.80 -41.71 14.83
C MET A 21 -31.52 -41.84 13.95
N LYS A 22 -31.58 -41.43 12.69
CA LYS A 22 -30.40 -41.20 11.88
C LYS A 22 -29.75 -39.91 12.34
N ILE A 23 -28.59 -40.06 12.95
CA ILE A 23 -27.70 -38.96 13.29
C ILE A 23 -27.34 -38.27 11.98
N ALA A 24 -27.89 -37.10 11.74
CA ALA A 24 -27.46 -36.23 10.64
C ALA A 24 -26.02 -35.76 10.92
N SER A 25 -25.12 -36.13 10.04
CA SER A 25 -23.76 -35.70 10.04
C SER A 25 -23.72 -34.17 9.95
N LYS A 26 -23.04 -33.57 10.94
CA LYS A 26 -22.72 -32.17 11.01
C LYS A 26 -22.08 -31.69 9.68
N PRO A 27 -22.51 -30.55 9.09
CA PRO A 27 -21.84 -30.02 7.93
C PRO A 27 -20.38 -29.70 8.31
N LYS A 28 -19.43 -30.22 7.55
CA LYS A 28 -18.03 -29.78 7.61
C LYS A 28 -18.00 -28.28 7.38
N ASP A 29 -17.48 -27.56 8.36
CA ASP A 29 -17.14 -26.16 8.23
C ASP A 29 -16.29 -26.00 6.96
N ILE A 30 -16.88 -25.40 5.94
CA ILE A 30 -16.16 -24.88 4.79
C ILE A 30 -15.37 -23.69 5.33
N LYS A 31 -14.09 -23.91 5.63
CA LYS A 31 -13.16 -22.81 5.82
C LYS A 31 -13.27 -21.94 4.58
N SER A 32 -13.81 -20.75 4.74
CA SER A 32 -13.70 -19.69 3.76
C SER A 32 -12.21 -19.47 3.52
N THR A 33 -11.72 -19.97 2.39
CA THR A 33 -10.40 -19.66 1.91
C THR A 33 -10.45 -18.23 1.39
N THR A 34 -10.36 -17.28 2.31
CA THR A 34 -9.93 -15.93 1.96
C THR A 34 -8.51 -16.13 1.43
N SER A 35 -8.31 -15.88 0.14
CA SER A 35 -6.99 -15.79 -0.47
C SER A 35 -6.26 -14.62 0.19
N SER A 36 -5.72 -14.83 1.38
CA SER A 36 -4.70 -13.97 1.94
C SER A 36 -3.46 -14.27 1.12
N GLN A 37 -3.11 -13.37 0.23
CA GLN A 37 -1.80 -13.37 -0.43
C GLN A 37 -0.77 -13.45 0.68
N VAL A 38 -0.01 -14.54 0.69
CA VAL A 38 1.06 -14.75 1.66
C VAL A 38 2.11 -13.69 1.35
N GLN A 39 2.14 -12.63 2.16
CA GLN A 39 3.22 -11.65 2.10
C GLN A 39 4.55 -12.36 2.41
N PRO A 40 5.65 -11.95 1.76
CA PRO A 40 6.95 -12.49 2.10
C PRO A 40 7.26 -12.28 3.58
N GLU A 41 8.03 -13.17 4.17
CA GLU A 41 8.49 -13.00 5.56
C GLU A 41 9.26 -11.68 5.67
N ARG A 42 8.79 -10.82 6.58
CA ARG A 42 9.38 -9.50 6.78
C ARG A 42 10.77 -9.64 7.39
N PRO A 43 11.79 -8.92 6.88
CA PRO A 43 13.12 -8.91 7.50
C PRO A 43 13.05 -8.48 8.98
N GLU A 44 13.85 -9.09 9.82
CA GLU A 44 13.90 -8.79 11.27
C GLU A 44 14.23 -7.30 11.54
N TYR A 45 15.01 -6.68 10.66
CA TYR A 45 15.36 -5.26 10.75
C TYR A 45 14.29 -4.30 10.23
N ALA A 46 13.17 -4.80 9.72
CA ALA A 46 12.11 -3.94 9.19
C ALA A 46 11.50 -3.09 10.29
N ILE A 47 11.31 -1.81 10.01
CA ILE A 47 10.77 -0.83 10.95
C ILE A 47 9.52 -0.19 10.39
N LYS A 48 8.61 0.21 11.27
CA LYS A 48 7.40 0.94 10.85
C LYS A 48 7.80 2.26 10.21
N ALA A 49 7.31 2.51 8.99
CA ALA A 49 7.52 3.78 8.32
C ALA A 49 6.84 4.92 9.12
N PRO A 50 7.56 6.02 9.40
CA PRO A 50 6.93 7.20 9.97
C PRO A 50 5.80 7.73 9.09
N GLU A 51 4.65 7.96 9.68
CA GLU A 51 3.52 8.60 8.99
C GLU A 51 3.85 10.06 8.70
N PHE A 52 3.39 10.55 7.55
CA PHE A 52 3.52 11.96 7.18
C PHE A 52 2.39 12.42 6.28
N THR A 53 2.19 13.73 6.27
CA THR A 53 1.34 14.44 5.32
C THR A 53 2.18 15.48 4.59
N LEU A 54 2.13 15.48 3.27
CA LEU A 54 2.75 16.48 2.40
C LEU A 54 1.75 16.91 1.32
N ARG A 55 2.14 17.81 0.46
CA ARG A 55 1.33 18.24 -0.68
C ARG A 55 1.91 17.66 -1.97
N THR A 56 1.03 17.16 -2.85
CA THR A 56 1.44 16.85 -4.23
C THR A 56 1.79 18.14 -4.96
N VAL A 57 2.60 18.04 -5.99
CA VAL A 57 2.94 19.21 -6.83
C VAL A 57 1.69 19.82 -7.49
N GLN A 58 0.62 19.04 -7.66
CA GLN A 58 -0.67 19.48 -8.17
C GLN A 58 -1.54 20.21 -7.12
N GLY A 59 -1.19 20.11 -5.84
CA GLY A 59 -1.84 20.84 -4.76
C GLY A 59 -2.69 19.99 -3.81
N ASP A 60 -2.85 18.70 -4.07
CA ASP A 60 -3.61 17.79 -3.21
C ASP A 60 -2.82 17.35 -1.98
N LEU A 61 -3.50 17.06 -0.88
CA LEU A 61 -2.85 16.46 0.28
C LEU A 61 -2.57 14.97 0.04
N PHE A 62 -1.39 14.55 0.42
CA PHE A 62 -0.94 13.18 0.41
C PHE A 62 -0.67 12.70 1.84
N ASN A 63 -1.29 11.62 2.26
CA ASN A 63 -1.00 10.94 3.52
C ASN A 63 -0.44 9.54 3.21
N LEU A 64 0.67 9.16 3.82
CA LEU A 64 1.23 7.82 3.62
C LEU A 64 0.24 6.72 4.03
N SER A 65 -0.55 6.95 5.07
CA SER A 65 -1.57 6.01 5.57
C SER A 65 -2.62 5.61 4.53
N ASP A 66 -2.88 6.46 3.52
CA ASP A 66 -3.88 6.21 2.47
C ASP A 66 -3.39 5.16 1.46
N TYR A 67 -2.11 4.82 1.51
CA TYR A 67 -1.46 3.85 0.63
C TYR A 67 -1.24 2.47 1.30
N LYS A 68 -1.87 2.21 2.44
CA LYS A 68 -1.91 0.87 3.03
C LYS A 68 -2.49 -0.14 2.02
N GLY A 69 -1.84 -1.29 1.91
CA GLY A 69 -2.18 -2.30 0.91
C GLY A 69 -1.41 -2.16 -0.41
N LYS A 70 -0.68 -1.05 -0.62
CA LYS A 70 0.26 -0.88 -1.72
C LYS A 70 1.70 -1.04 -1.25
N VAL A 71 2.59 -1.40 -2.16
CA VAL A 71 4.04 -1.31 -1.97
C VAL A 71 4.47 0.09 -2.37
N VAL A 72 5.12 0.81 -1.46
CA VAL A 72 5.55 2.18 -1.73
C VAL A 72 7.06 2.23 -1.93
N LEU A 73 7.51 2.70 -3.09
CA LEU A 73 8.89 3.07 -3.36
C LEU A 73 9.06 4.56 -3.04
N LEU A 74 9.52 4.85 -1.81
CA LEU A 74 9.67 6.22 -1.31
C LEU A 74 11.06 6.73 -1.62
N ASN A 75 11.15 7.77 -2.45
CA ASN A 75 12.42 8.34 -2.93
C ASN A 75 12.60 9.76 -2.41
N PHE A 76 13.73 10.02 -1.74
CA PHE A 76 14.17 11.35 -1.34
C PHE A 76 15.15 11.87 -2.41
N TRP A 77 14.79 12.97 -3.08
CA TRP A 77 15.52 13.44 -4.26
C TRP A 77 15.43 14.97 -4.45
N GLY A 78 16.07 15.48 -5.48
CA GLY A 78 15.95 16.89 -5.86
C GLY A 78 16.14 17.09 -7.37
N THR A 79 15.46 18.09 -7.92
CA THR A 79 15.55 18.43 -9.36
C THR A 79 16.95 18.81 -9.80
N TRP A 80 17.76 19.34 -8.89
CA TRP A 80 19.16 19.73 -9.07
C TRP A 80 20.14 18.56 -8.96
N CYS A 81 19.71 17.43 -8.43
CA CYS A 81 20.55 16.28 -8.13
C CYS A 81 20.82 15.42 -9.38
N GLY A 82 22.04 15.48 -9.91
CA GLY A 82 22.41 14.74 -11.12
C GLY A 82 22.22 13.22 -11.02
N PRO A 83 22.68 12.53 -9.95
CA PRO A 83 22.39 11.10 -9.75
C PRO A 83 20.90 10.79 -9.72
N CYS A 84 20.06 11.65 -9.09
CA CYS A 84 18.62 11.45 -9.02
C CYS A 84 17.95 11.48 -10.41
N ARG A 85 18.39 12.40 -11.26
CA ARG A 85 17.89 12.50 -12.65
C ARG A 85 18.17 11.23 -13.46
N ARG A 86 19.30 10.56 -13.23
CA ARG A 86 19.63 9.31 -13.95
C ARG A 86 18.70 8.15 -13.59
N GLU A 87 18.07 8.18 -12.43
CA GLU A 87 17.15 7.16 -11.91
C GLU A 87 15.72 7.32 -12.43
N ILE A 88 15.32 8.54 -12.86
CA ILE A 88 13.96 8.85 -13.31
C ILE A 88 13.46 7.91 -14.42
N PRO A 89 14.21 7.63 -15.50
CA PRO A 89 13.75 6.72 -16.54
C PRO A 89 13.48 5.29 -16.03
N ASP A 90 14.22 4.84 -15.02
CA ASP A 90 14.02 3.52 -14.42
C ASP A 90 12.77 3.52 -13.53
N PHE A 91 12.48 4.59 -12.81
CA PHE A 91 11.24 4.75 -12.06
C PHE A 91 10.02 4.81 -12.98
N ASN A 92 10.08 5.56 -14.09
CA ASN A 92 9.00 5.61 -15.07
C ASN A 92 8.66 4.18 -15.57
N LYS A 93 9.68 3.38 -15.95
CA LYS A 93 9.48 1.98 -16.38
C LYS A 93 8.87 1.11 -15.30
N LEU A 94 9.34 1.23 -14.05
CA LEU A 94 8.78 0.47 -12.92
C LEU A 94 7.33 0.84 -12.68
N TYR A 95 7.01 2.13 -12.70
CA TYR A 95 5.65 2.62 -12.48
C TYR A 95 4.71 2.11 -13.57
N ASP A 96 5.07 2.27 -14.84
CA ASP A 96 4.32 1.77 -15.99
C ASP A 96 3.99 0.28 -15.87
N LYS A 97 4.98 -0.53 -15.49
CA LYS A 97 4.85 -1.97 -15.43
C LYS A 97 4.02 -2.44 -14.24
N TYR A 98 4.21 -1.85 -13.05
CA TYR A 98 3.79 -2.47 -11.79
C TYR A 98 2.79 -1.65 -10.96
N GLN A 99 2.35 -0.45 -11.39
CA GLN A 99 1.33 0.32 -10.69
C GLN A 99 0.02 -0.45 -10.51
N LYS A 100 -0.35 -1.28 -11.51
CA LYS A 100 -1.57 -2.13 -11.46
C LYS A 100 -1.40 -3.32 -10.51
N ASP A 101 -0.18 -3.73 -10.23
CA ASP A 101 0.16 -4.79 -9.29
C ASP A 101 0.37 -4.27 -7.87
N GLY A 102 0.02 -2.99 -7.65
CA GLY A 102 0.02 -2.33 -6.36
C GLY A 102 1.31 -1.60 -6.01
N LEU A 103 2.19 -1.31 -6.98
CA LEU A 103 3.31 -0.40 -6.76
C LEU A 103 2.82 1.06 -6.75
N GLU A 104 3.28 1.83 -5.78
CA GLU A 104 3.23 3.28 -5.78
C GLU A 104 4.65 3.83 -5.69
N ILE A 105 4.99 4.80 -6.53
CA ILE A 105 6.27 5.52 -6.44
C ILE A 105 5.98 6.92 -5.93
N VAL A 106 6.67 7.31 -4.85
CA VAL A 106 6.47 8.59 -4.17
C VAL A 106 7.81 9.30 -4.05
N GLY A 107 7.98 10.38 -4.78
CA GLY A 107 9.18 11.22 -4.72
C GLY A 107 8.98 12.41 -3.80
N ILE A 108 9.72 12.49 -2.69
CA ILE A 108 9.76 13.68 -1.82
C ILE A 108 10.88 14.60 -2.32
N THR A 109 10.53 15.79 -2.78
CA THR A 109 11.49 16.76 -3.29
C THR A 109 12.15 17.54 -2.15
N ILE A 110 13.46 17.70 -2.23
CA ILE A 110 14.24 18.45 -1.24
C ILE A 110 14.85 19.66 -1.92
N THR A 111 14.54 20.86 -1.43
CA THR A 111 15.10 22.12 -1.91
C THR A 111 15.02 22.27 -3.44
N SER A 112 13.89 21.90 -4.04
CA SER A 112 13.72 21.85 -5.50
C SER A 112 12.99 23.07 -6.08
N GLY A 113 12.75 24.10 -5.26
CA GLY A 113 12.07 25.33 -5.66
C GLY A 113 10.55 25.26 -5.55
N SER A 114 9.85 26.13 -6.27
CA SER A 114 8.40 26.22 -6.21
C SER A 114 7.70 24.99 -6.84
N PRO A 115 6.45 24.68 -6.43
CA PRO A 115 5.65 23.63 -7.06
C PRO A 115 5.56 23.77 -8.58
N LYS A 116 5.47 25.01 -9.08
CA LYS A 116 5.43 25.29 -10.53
C LYS A 116 6.73 24.86 -11.22
N ASN A 117 7.90 25.12 -10.62
CA ASN A 117 9.18 24.70 -11.19
C ASN A 117 9.32 23.18 -11.19
N ILE A 118 8.92 22.54 -10.09
CA ILE A 118 8.92 21.06 -9.98
C ILE A 118 7.99 20.45 -11.01
N PHE A 119 6.79 21.01 -11.20
CA PHE A 119 5.83 20.53 -12.20
C PHE A 119 6.34 20.68 -13.65
N SER A 120 7.04 21.79 -13.96
CA SER A 120 7.69 21.95 -15.26
C SER A 120 8.78 20.92 -15.48
N PHE A 121 9.57 20.63 -14.46
CA PHE A 121 10.59 19.58 -14.48
C PHE A 121 9.94 18.18 -14.67
N MET A 122 8.85 17.88 -13.97
CA MET A 122 8.13 16.61 -14.14
C MET A 122 7.70 16.39 -15.59
N LYS A 123 7.19 17.45 -16.25
CA LYS A 123 6.80 17.37 -17.67
C LYS A 123 7.98 17.16 -18.60
N GLU A 124 9.12 17.79 -18.33
CA GLU A 124 10.35 17.64 -19.14
C GLU A 124 10.92 16.22 -19.05
N TRP A 125 10.72 15.54 -17.90
CA TRP A 125 11.29 14.23 -17.61
C TRP A 125 10.26 13.10 -17.65
N ASP A 126 9.05 13.37 -18.14
CA ASP A 126 7.92 12.42 -18.25
C ASP A 126 7.63 11.70 -16.93
N ILE A 127 7.68 12.44 -15.79
CA ILE A 127 7.41 11.88 -14.47
C ILE A 127 5.89 11.79 -14.27
N GLU A 128 5.35 10.57 -14.23
CA GLU A 128 3.92 10.29 -14.03
C GLU A 128 3.59 9.80 -12.62
N TYR A 129 4.59 9.40 -11.84
CA TYR A 129 4.40 9.00 -10.46
C TYR A 129 4.25 10.20 -9.51
N THR A 130 3.80 9.92 -8.28
CA THR A 130 3.51 10.96 -7.27
C THR A 130 4.77 11.71 -6.85
N VAL A 131 4.74 13.04 -6.96
CA VAL A 131 5.82 13.91 -6.47
C VAL A 131 5.27 14.87 -5.43
N LEU A 132 5.93 14.90 -4.28
CA LEU A 132 5.54 15.67 -3.10
C LEU A 132 6.48 16.84 -2.85
N THR A 133 5.88 17.90 -2.33
CA THR A 133 6.54 19.15 -1.94
C THR A 133 5.99 19.63 -0.59
N ASP A 134 6.49 20.74 -0.09
CA ASP A 134 6.03 21.34 1.17
C ASP A 134 4.56 21.79 1.10
N ILE A 135 3.87 21.77 2.22
CA ILE A 135 2.53 22.35 2.40
C ILE A 135 2.66 23.86 2.59
N GLU A 136 3.53 24.27 3.49
CA GLU A 136 3.88 25.66 3.79
C GLU A 136 5.40 25.84 3.65
N ASP A 137 6.18 25.36 4.64
CA ASP A 137 7.62 25.52 4.68
C ASP A 137 8.33 24.34 5.36
N TYR A 138 9.36 23.79 4.71
CA TYR A 138 10.31 22.83 5.28
C TYR A 138 9.74 21.48 5.76
N GLU A 139 8.47 21.13 5.41
CA GLU A 139 7.91 19.83 5.80
C GLU A 139 8.69 18.68 5.19
N THR A 140 9.13 18.81 3.94
CA THR A 140 9.92 17.78 3.25
C THR A 140 11.24 17.50 3.98
N GLN A 141 11.90 18.54 4.49
CA GLN A 141 13.11 18.39 5.30
C GLN A 141 12.81 17.74 6.66
N ARG A 142 11.70 18.10 7.31
CA ARG A 142 11.27 17.47 8.57
C ARG A 142 10.97 15.99 8.38
N VAL A 143 10.23 15.63 7.33
CA VAL A 143 9.95 14.23 6.96
C VAL A 143 11.24 13.47 6.70
N THR A 144 12.17 14.07 5.92
CA THR A 144 13.49 13.49 5.67
C THR A 144 14.26 13.20 6.96
N ALA A 145 14.24 14.14 7.91
CA ALA A 145 14.87 13.96 9.22
C ALA A 145 14.19 12.87 10.06
N TYR A 146 12.85 12.74 10.01
CA TYR A 146 12.13 11.67 10.71
C TYR A 146 12.50 10.30 10.16
N TYR A 147 12.55 10.16 8.84
CA TYR A 147 12.97 8.91 8.20
C TYR A 147 14.43 8.59 8.52
N GLY A 148 15.32 9.57 8.49
CA GLY A 148 16.71 9.37 8.89
C GLY A 148 16.85 8.84 10.32
N ARG A 149 16.07 9.37 11.28
CA ARG A 149 16.04 8.84 12.65
C ARG A 149 15.48 7.43 12.72
N ALA A 150 14.39 7.16 11.98
CA ALA A 150 13.76 5.85 11.96
C ALA A 150 14.70 4.76 11.44
N ILE A 151 15.45 5.03 10.36
CA ILE A 151 16.41 4.06 9.78
C ILE A 151 17.78 4.05 10.49
N GLY A 152 17.94 4.84 11.57
CA GLY A 152 19.15 4.88 12.37
C GLY A 152 20.33 5.63 11.75
N GLN A 153 20.13 6.35 10.64
CA GLN A 153 21.17 7.17 9.99
C GLN A 153 20.56 8.38 9.28
N PRO A 154 21.19 9.56 9.34
CA PRO A 154 20.71 10.73 8.62
C PRO A 154 20.67 10.51 7.10
N ILE A 155 19.60 10.99 6.45
CA ILE A 155 19.50 11.02 4.98
C ILE A 155 20.27 12.27 4.50
N THR A 156 21.54 12.12 4.21
CA THR A 156 22.43 13.19 3.74
C THR A 156 22.87 13.00 2.28
N GLY A 157 22.71 11.79 1.74
CA GLY A 157 22.99 11.46 0.34
C GLY A 157 21.71 11.35 -0.47
N LEU A 158 21.71 11.93 -1.69
CA LEU A 158 20.61 11.81 -2.62
C LEU A 158 21.04 11.13 -3.93
N PRO A 159 20.20 10.30 -4.54
CA PRO A 159 18.91 9.85 -4.02
C PRO A 159 19.04 8.90 -2.83
N THR A 160 18.07 8.91 -1.93
CA THR A 160 17.87 7.83 -0.95
C THR A 160 16.48 7.24 -1.20
N THR A 161 16.40 5.92 -1.38
CA THR A 161 15.17 5.23 -1.74
C THR A 161 14.86 4.14 -0.74
N LEU A 162 13.61 4.08 -0.27
CA LEU A 162 13.14 3.09 0.68
C LEU A 162 11.98 2.29 0.07
N ILE A 163 11.97 0.98 0.28
CA ILE A 163 10.83 0.12 -0.03
C ILE A 163 10.00 -0.04 1.24
N ILE A 164 8.73 0.31 1.16
CA ILE A 164 7.74 0.15 2.23
C ILE A 164 6.75 -0.92 1.78
N ASP A 165 6.56 -1.97 2.60
CA ASP A 165 5.65 -3.05 2.30
C ASP A 165 4.17 -2.63 2.44
N ARG A 166 3.24 -3.52 2.06
CA ARG A 166 1.80 -3.27 2.09
C ARG A 166 1.24 -2.97 3.48
N GLU A 167 1.95 -3.37 4.53
CA GLU A 167 1.58 -3.11 5.93
C GLU A 167 2.23 -1.84 6.48
N GLY A 168 3.05 -1.16 5.65
CA GLY A 168 3.71 0.10 5.99
C GLY A 168 5.01 -0.07 6.77
N TYR A 169 5.79 -1.14 6.53
CA TYR A 169 7.12 -1.32 7.10
C TYR A 169 8.19 -1.07 6.04
N ILE A 170 9.23 -0.34 6.43
CA ILE A 170 10.44 -0.19 5.62
C ILE A 170 11.19 -1.52 5.64
N VAL A 171 11.28 -2.18 4.49
CA VAL A 171 11.90 -3.50 4.33
C VAL A 171 13.23 -3.46 3.60
N LYS A 172 13.53 -2.34 2.93
CA LYS A 172 14.80 -2.13 2.21
C LYS A 172 15.12 -0.66 2.07
N GLY A 173 16.40 -0.31 2.02
CA GLY A 173 16.87 1.05 1.73
C GLY A 173 18.10 1.08 0.85
N TYR A 174 18.23 2.15 0.05
CA TYR A 174 19.36 2.40 -0.83
C TYR A 174 19.84 3.84 -0.66
N ILE A 175 21.13 4.03 -0.69
CA ILE A 175 21.78 5.34 -0.83
C ILE A 175 22.47 5.37 -2.18
N GLY A 176 22.20 6.40 -2.97
CA GLY A 176 22.65 6.52 -4.36
C GLY A 176 21.77 5.76 -5.36
N PRO A 177 21.95 6.05 -6.67
CA PRO A 177 21.05 5.59 -7.72
C PRO A 177 21.14 4.08 -7.92
N ARG A 178 20.00 3.49 -8.30
CA ARG A 178 19.87 2.10 -8.76
C ARG A 178 19.10 2.08 -10.09
N ASN A 179 19.25 0.99 -10.83
CA ASN A 179 18.48 0.75 -12.05
C ASN A 179 17.21 -0.03 -11.76
N GLU A 180 16.34 -0.11 -12.76
CA GLU A 180 15.05 -0.84 -12.71
C GLU A 180 15.23 -2.27 -12.21
N GLU A 181 16.21 -3.02 -12.70
CA GLU A 181 16.43 -4.42 -12.36
C GLU A 181 16.70 -4.62 -10.87
N ILE A 182 17.56 -3.79 -10.28
CA ILE A 182 17.90 -3.86 -8.85
C ILE A 182 16.66 -3.57 -7.99
N PHE A 183 15.89 -2.53 -8.34
CA PHE A 183 14.64 -2.24 -7.63
C PHE A 183 13.64 -3.38 -7.77
N TYR A 184 13.46 -3.90 -8.98
CA TYR A 184 12.50 -4.97 -9.23
C TYR A 184 12.79 -6.23 -8.43
N GLN A 185 14.04 -6.65 -8.32
CA GLN A 185 14.41 -7.84 -7.54
C GLN A 185 13.95 -7.74 -6.07
N ASP A 186 14.05 -6.56 -5.47
CA ASP A 186 13.65 -6.35 -4.08
C ASP A 186 12.14 -5.98 -3.94
N LEU A 187 11.50 -5.45 -4.98
CA LEU A 187 10.05 -5.16 -5.00
C LEU A 187 9.22 -6.41 -5.28
N LYS A 188 9.68 -7.28 -6.17
CA LYS A 188 8.95 -8.45 -6.66
C LYS A 188 8.28 -9.30 -5.56
N PRO A 189 8.92 -9.61 -4.43
CA PRO A 189 8.29 -10.40 -3.38
C PRO A 189 7.03 -9.77 -2.79
N TYR A 190 6.90 -8.45 -2.85
CA TYR A 190 5.81 -7.68 -2.25
C TYR A 190 4.72 -7.29 -3.26
N LEU A 191 4.98 -7.41 -4.57
CA LEU A 191 4.01 -7.13 -5.62
C LEU A 191 3.02 -8.29 -5.78
N SER A 192 1.79 -7.98 -6.19
CA SER A 192 0.76 -8.99 -6.50
C SER A 192 0.92 -9.40 -7.97
N LEU A 193 1.85 -10.29 -8.25
CA LEU A 193 2.09 -10.83 -9.60
C LEU A 193 1.39 -12.16 -9.77
#